data_a1a3647caddf877c9812eac21bb7909e
#
_entry.id   a1a3647caddf877c9812eac21bb7909e
#
_cell.length_a   1.000
_cell.length_b   1.000
_cell.length_c   1.000
_cell.angle_alpha   90.00
_cell.angle_beta   90.00
_cell.angle_gamma   90.00
#
_symmetry.space_group_name_H-M   'P 1'
#
loop_
_entity.id
_entity.type
_entity.pdbx_description
1 polymer ?
#
loop_
_entity_poly.entity_id
_entity_poly.type
_entity_poly.pdbx_seq_one_letter_code
_entity_poly.pdbx_strand_id
1 'polypeptide(L)'
;MRGSLQSASSKLLFYQADGEYLGFTNKQYDLIVSCSTVQWFENQQAFIQRCWEHLAPNGVLLFSTFTPDNLTEVRTLSGIGLNYPHLCQWYNWLLDNFHLAHLEQTEIELKFDSPLLVLRHLKETGVTATNNQIWNRNKIVQFCDQYRRHYADYSGKVSLTYSPIFVLSKKKQ
;
A
#
# COMPACT_ATOMS: atom_id res chain seq x y z
N MET A 1 13.51 40.79 -24.37
CA MET A 1 13.22 39.48 -25.02
C MET A 1 12.36 38.66 -24.07
N ARG A 2 11.07 38.53 -24.33
CA ARG A 2 10.17 37.67 -23.54
C ARG A 2 10.21 36.28 -24.17
N GLY A 3 10.88 35.34 -23.52
CA GLY A 3 10.84 33.93 -23.92
C GLY A 3 9.44 33.37 -23.64
N SER A 4 8.70 33.03 -24.69
CA SER A 4 7.46 32.28 -24.60
C SER A 4 7.78 30.88 -24.10
N LEU A 5 7.37 30.57 -22.87
CA LEU A 5 7.22 29.19 -22.40
C LEU A 5 6.14 28.54 -23.28
N GLN A 6 6.55 27.79 -24.28
CA GLN A 6 5.64 26.86 -24.98
C GLN A 6 5.18 25.84 -23.95
N SER A 7 3.90 25.87 -23.60
CA SER A 7 3.26 24.82 -22.82
C SER A 7 3.30 23.55 -23.67
N ALA A 8 4.18 22.63 -23.35
CA ALA A 8 4.09 21.28 -23.88
C ALA A 8 2.73 20.72 -23.46
N SER A 9 1.84 20.46 -24.41
CA SER A 9 0.56 19.81 -24.13
C SER A 9 0.88 18.40 -23.64
N SER A 10 0.76 18.18 -22.33
CA SER A 10 0.93 16.85 -21.75
C SER A 10 -0.20 15.96 -22.25
N LYS A 11 0.11 14.91 -23.01
CA LYS A 11 -0.86 13.92 -23.45
C LYS A 11 -1.07 12.91 -22.34
N LEU A 12 -2.27 12.90 -21.74
CA LEU A 12 -2.67 11.89 -20.79
C LEU A 12 -3.24 10.68 -21.55
N LEU A 13 -2.72 9.49 -21.25
CA LEU A 13 -3.18 8.22 -21.82
C LEU A 13 -3.59 7.28 -20.68
N PHE A 14 -4.74 6.61 -20.85
CA PHE A 14 -5.23 5.60 -19.90
C PHE A 14 -5.14 4.22 -20.54
N TYR A 15 -4.63 3.26 -19.77
CA TYR A 15 -4.57 1.86 -20.16
C TYR A 15 -5.27 1.02 -19.10
N GLN A 16 -6.15 0.13 -19.52
CA GLN A 16 -6.66 -0.94 -18.66
C GLN A 16 -5.67 -2.11 -18.74
N ALA A 17 -4.95 -2.36 -17.65
CA ALA A 17 -3.93 -3.40 -17.58
C ALA A 17 -3.79 -3.90 -16.15
N ASP A 18 -3.16 -5.07 -15.98
CA ASP A 18 -2.73 -5.54 -14.69
C ASP A 18 -1.48 -4.75 -14.26
N GLY A 19 -1.59 -4.01 -13.15
CA GLY A 19 -0.51 -3.17 -12.64
C GLY A 19 0.72 -3.96 -12.14
N GLU A 20 0.58 -5.24 -11.86
CA GLU A 20 1.71 -6.11 -11.54
C GLU A 20 2.61 -6.37 -12.75
N TYR A 21 2.03 -6.38 -13.96
CA TYR A 21 2.72 -6.65 -15.22
C TYR A 21 2.84 -5.38 -16.05
N LEU A 22 3.99 -4.70 -15.97
CA LEU A 22 4.26 -3.44 -16.67
C LEU A 22 4.50 -3.59 -18.19
N GLY A 23 4.43 -4.79 -18.73
CA GLY A 23 4.82 -5.14 -20.10
C GLY A 23 3.92 -4.65 -21.24
N PHE A 24 3.02 -3.71 -20.99
CA PHE A 24 2.10 -3.18 -22.00
C PHE A 24 2.73 -2.14 -22.95
N THR A 25 3.97 -1.74 -22.72
CA THR A 25 4.73 -0.88 -23.65
C THR A 25 6.22 -1.21 -23.61
N ASN A 26 6.91 -1.09 -24.76
CA ASN A 26 8.37 -1.16 -24.84
C ASN A 26 9.04 0.19 -24.50
N LYS A 27 8.33 1.08 -23.80
CA LYS A 27 8.84 2.40 -23.44
C LYS A 27 9.53 2.36 -22.09
N GLN A 28 10.54 3.20 -21.96
CA GLN A 28 11.13 3.53 -20.67
C GLN A 28 10.47 4.79 -20.11
N TYR A 29 10.37 4.84 -18.79
CA TYR A 29 9.74 5.92 -18.05
C TYR A 29 10.75 6.65 -17.17
N ASP A 30 10.66 7.98 -17.09
CA ASP A 30 11.45 8.78 -16.16
C ASP A 30 10.96 8.65 -14.72
N LEU A 31 9.66 8.31 -14.57
CA LEU A 31 9.02 8.16 -13.27
C LEU A 31 7.97 7.04 -13.32
N ILE A 32 8.03 6.13 -12.35
CA ILE A 32 6.97 5.16 -12.04
C ILE A 32 6.44 5.48 -10.65
N VAL A 33 5.10 5.62 -10.55
CA VAL A 33 4.40 5.90 -9.27
C VAL A 33 3.36 4.82 -9.00
N SER A 34 3.35 4.29 -7.78
CA SER A 34 2.34 3.32 -7.32
C SER A 34 1.91 3.65 -5.89
N CYS A 35 0.66 4.06 -5.70
CA CYS A 35 0.15 4.44 -4.39
C CYS A 35 -0.80 3.35 -3.86
N SER A 36 -0.44 2.72 -2.74
CA SER A 36 -1.27 1.73 -2.02
C SER A 36 -1.86 0.65 -2.93
N THR A 37 -1.05 0.16 -3.90
CA THR A 37 -1.45 -0.86 -4.89
C THR A 37 -0.59 -2.11 -4.77
N VAL A 38 0.71 -1.95 -4.51
CA VAL A 38 1.71 -3.03 -4.55
C VAL A 38 1.38 -4.16 -3.55
N GLN A 39 0.69 -3.88 -2.45
CA GLN A 39 0.26 -4.88 -1.49
C GLN A 39 -0.70 -5.94 -2.06
N TRP A 40 -1.33 -5.66 -3.20
CA TRP A 40 -2.25 -6.58 -3.87
C TRP A 40 -1.57 -7.54 -4.85
N PHE A 41 -0.29 -7.32 -5.14
CA PHE A 41 0.47 -8.12 -6.10
C PHE A 41 0.87 -9.46 -5.49
N GLU A 42 0.88 -10.50 -6.32
CA GLU A 42 1.28 -11.85 -5.93
C GLU A 42 2.79 -11.92 -5.68
N ASN A 43 3.58 -11.25 -6.54
CA ASN A 43 5.04 -11.21 -6.43
C ASN A 43 5.57 -9.77 -6.42
N GLN A 44 5.57 -9.19 -5.23
CA GLN A 44 5.99 -7.80 -5.01
C GLN A 44 7.48 -7.57 -5.32
N GLN A 45 8.34 -8.58 -5.08
CA GLN A 45 9.75 -8.51 -5.46
C GLN A 45 9.92 -8.44 -6.98
N ALA A 46 9.20 -9.25 -7.73
CA ALA A 46 9.26 -9.23 -9.19
C ALA A 46 8.72 -7.91 -9.77
N PHE A 47 7.76 -7.25 -9.09
CA PHE A 47 7.32 -5.92 -9.48
C PHE A 47 8.46 -4.89 -9.39
N ILE A 48 9.29 -4.91 -8.34
CA ILE A 48 10.46 -4.03 -8.21
C ILE A 48 11.44 -4.24 -9.38
N GLN A 49 11.69 -5.50 -9.74
CA GLN A 49 12.54 -5.84 -10.89
C GLN A 49 11.94 -5.29 -12.21
N ARG A 50 10.64 -5.47 -12.44
CA ARG A 50 9.94 -4.92 -13.61
C ARG A 50 9.99 -3.39 -13.65
N CYS A 51 9.85 -2.72 -12.52
CA CYS A 51 10.03 -1.27 -12.46
C CYS A 51 11.44 -0.87 -12.91
N TRP A 52 12.47 -1.58 -12.46
CA TRP A 52 13.84 -1.30 -12.87
C TRP A 52 14.03 -1.46 -14.39
N GLU A 53 13.48 -2.51 -14.99
CA GLU A 53 13.56 -2.77 -16.44
C GLU A 53 12.88 -1.66 -17.27
N HIS A 54 11.75 -1.14 -16.78
CA HIS A 54 10.96 -0.12 -17.49
C HIS A 54 11.35 1.33 -17.18
N LEU A 55 12.22 1.56 -16.18
CA LEU A 55 12.74 2.90 -15.93
C LEU A 55 13.87 3.27 -16.87
N ALA A 56 13.85 4.51 -17.36
CA ALA A 56 14.97 5.11 -18.07
C ALA A 56 16.22 5.19 -17.16
N PRO A 57 17.43 5.36 -17.72
CA PRO A 57 18.62 5.65 -16.92
C PRO A 57 18.36 6.86 -16.00
N ASN A 58 18.68 6.72 -14.71
CA ASN A 58 18.36 7.71 -13.67
C ASN A 58 16.86 7.93 -13.39
N GLY A 59 15.97 7.13 -13.95
CA GLY A 59 14.54 7.17 -13.65
C GLY A 59 14.23 6.90 -12.18
N VAL A 60 13.07 7.36 -11.73
CA VAL A 60 12.64 7.36 -10.34
C VAL A 60 11.49 6.38 -10.13
N LEU A 61 11.57 5.58 -9.07
CA LEU A 61 10.48 4.77 -8.55
C LEU A 61 9.98 5.40 -7.23
N LEU A 62 8.69 5.74 -7.19
CA LEU A 62 7.99 6.24 -6.01
C LEU A 62 6.82 5.31 -5.74
N PHE A 63 6.75 4.72 -4.54
CA PHE A 63 5.57 3.95 -4.18
C PHE A 63 5.26 3.99 -2.69
N SER A 64 4.00 3.71 -2.36
CA SER A 64 3.57 3.43 -0.99
C SER A 64 2.92 2.06 -0.88
N THR A 65 3.14 1.43 0.26
CA THR A 65 2.56 0.14 0.64
C THR A 65 2.44 0.06 2.16
N PHE A 66 2.32 -1.14 2.73
CA PHE A 66 2.15 -1.32 4.17
C PHE A 66 3.09 -2.38 4.72
N THR A 67 3.29 -2.36 6.05
CA THR A 67 4.05 -3.37 6.81
C THR A 67 3.12 -4.44 7.40
N PRO A 68 3.68 -5.52 7.98
CA PRO A 68 2.90 -6.51 8.76
C PRO A 68 2.12 -5.93 9.95
N ASP A 69 2.49 -4.75 10.44
CA ASP A 69 1.80 -4.09 11.55
C ASP A 69 0.51 -3.39 11.12
N ASN A 70 0.26 -3.30 9.79
CA ASN A 70 -0.95 -2.69 9.24
C ASN A 70 -2.20 -3.48 9.62
N LEU A 71 -3.21 -2.78 10.17
CA LEU A 71 -4.49 -3.34 10.61
C LEU A 71 -4.33 -4.49 11.61
N THR A 72 -3.33 -4.40 12.49
CA THR A 72 -2.94 -5.48 13.41
C THR A 72 -4.11 -5.93 14.28
N GLU A 73 -4.98 -5.02 14.71
CA GLU A 73 -6.16 -5.32 15.55
C GLU A 73 -7.15 -6.24 14.82
N VAL A 74 -7.43 -5.91 13.56
CA VAL A 74 -8.37 -6.70 12.74
C VAL A 74 -7.75 -8.04 12.36
N ARG A 75 -6.49 -8.04 11.95
CA ARG A 75 -5.77 -9.26 11.54
C ARG A 75 -5.64 -10.25 12.69
N THR A 76 -5.31 -9.78 13.89
CA THR A 76 -5.19 -10.63 15.08
C THR A 76 -6.50 -11.32 15.44
N LEU A 77 -7.63 -10.61 15.34
CA LEU A 77 -8.93 -11.13 15.75
C LEU A 77 -9.64 -11.95 14.66
N SER A 78 -9.42 -11.62 13.39
CA SER A 78 -10.16 -12.24 12.29
C SER A 78 -9.32 -13.20 11.44
N GLY A 79 -7.98 -13.12 11.52
CA GLY A 79 -7.07 -13.80 10.60
C GLY A 79 -7.13 -13.26 9.17
N ILE A 80 -7.86 -12.16 8.93
CA ILE A 80 -8.06 -11.57 7.61
C ILE A 80 -6.98 -10.48 7.39
N GLY A 81 -6.27 -10.57 6.28
CA GLY A 81 -5.27 -9.57 5.89
C GLY A 81 -4.46 -10.01 4.69
N LEU A 82 -3.73 -9.08 4.12
CA LEU A 82 -2.74 -9.35 3.08
C LEU A 82 -1.41 -9.79 3.71
N ASN A 83 -0.59 -10.42 2.91
CA ASN A 83 0.78 -10.73 3.30
C ASN A 83 1.67 -9.53 3.01
N TYR A 84 1.99 -8.75 4.03
CA TYR A 84 2.83 -7.57 3.91
C TYR A 84 4.30 -7.92 4.20
N PRO A 85 5.24 -7.56 3.32
CA PRO A 85 6.66 -7.68 3.59
C PRO A 85 7.11 -6.70 4.69
N HIS A 86 8.10 -7.12 5.46
CA HIS A 86 8.78 -6.23 6.41
C HIS A 86 9.60 -5.14 5.70
N LEU A 87 9.84 -4.03 6.38
CA LEU A 87 10.66 -2.93 5.86
C LEU A 87 12.04 -3.39 5.36
N CYS A 88 12.68 -4.33 6.09
CA CYS A 88 13.98 -4.89 5.69
C CYS A 88 13.93 -5.70 4.38
N GLN A 89 12.80 -6.32 4.05
CA GLN A 89 12.64 -7.02 2.78
C GLN A 89 12.57 -6.03 1.63
N TRP A 90 11.79 -4.93 1.77
CA TRP A 90 11.76 -3.85 0.80
C TRP A 90 13.15 -3.23 0.58
N TYR A 91 13.87 -2.96 1.67
CA TYR A 91 15.24 -2.47 1.62
C TYR A 91 16.14 -3.40 0.78
N ASN A 92 16.13 -4.70 1.08
CA ASN A 92 16.95 -5.68 0.38
C ASN A 92 16.59 -5.81 -1.11
N TRP A 93 15.31 -5.82 -1.47
CA TRP A 93 14.87 -5.91 -2.87
C TRP A 93 15.24 -4.67 -3.71
N LEU A 94 15.38 -3.52 -3.07
CA LEU A 94 15.74 -2.27 -3.74
C LEU A 94 17.25 -2.08 -3.88
N LEU A 95 18.04 -2.61 -2.94
CA LEU A 95 19.47 -2.34 -2.84
C LEU A 95 20.28 -2.68 -4.10
N ASP A 96 19.94 -3.75 -4.79
CA ASP A 96 20.73 -4.22 -5.94
C ASP A 96 20.61 -3.25 -7.12
N ASN A 97 19.43 -2.74 -7.38
CA ASN A 97 19.06 -2.04 -8.60
C ASN A 97 18.78 -0.54 -8.44
N PHE A 98 18.66 -0.08 -7.17
CA PHE A 98 18.26 1.30 -6.89
C PHE A 98 19.18 1.99 -5.87
N HIS A 99 19.38 3.29 -6.07
CA HIS A 99 19.83 4.20 -5.02
C HIS A 99 18.61 4.65 -4.22
N LEU A 100 18.54 4.21 -2.98
CA LEU A 100 17.44 4.53 -2.10
C LEU A 100 17.60 5.95 -1.55
N ALA A 101 16.69 6.85 -1.93
CA ALA A 101 16.67 8.24 -1.46
C ALA A 101 15.83 8.38 -0.18
N HIS A 102 14.74 7.60 -0.07
CA HIS A 102 13.86 7.61 1.11
C HIS A 102 13.22 6.24 1.28
N LEU A 103 13.20 5.74 2.50
CA LEU A 103 12.48 4.55 2.93
C LEU A 103 12.02 4.79 4.37
N GLU A 104 10.75 5.02 4.55
CA GLU A 104 10.18 5.34 5.86
C GLU A 104 8.95 4.50 6.12
N GLN A 105 8.87 3.96 7.33
CA GLN A 105 7.66 3.40 7.91
C GLN A 105 7.11 4.41 8.90
N THR A 106 5.82 4.64 8.86
CA THR A 106 5.12 5.45 9.87
C THR A 106 3.96 4.67 10.46
N GLU A 107 3.42 5.14 11.56
CA GLU A 107 2.25 4.56 12.20
C GLU A 107 1.17 5.63 12.34
N ILE A 108 -0.05 5.27 11.96
CA ILE A 108 -1.22 6.14 12.04
C ILE A 108 -2.30 5.39 12.82
N GLU A 109 -2.57 5.84 14.03
CA GLU A 109 -3.67 5.31 14.83
C GLU A 109 -4.94 6.12 14.60
N LEU A 110 -6.01 5.45 14.16
CA LEU A 110 -7.35 6.02 14.08
C LEU A 110 -8.18 5.57 15.28
N LYS A 111 -9.06 6.44 15.78
CA LYS A 111 -10.01 6.14 16.87
C LYS A 111 -11.43 6.12 16.36
N PHE A 112 -12.19 5.09 16.74
CA PHE A 112 -13.58 4.89 16.37
C PHE A 112 -14.45 4.71 17.62
N ASP A 113 -15.70 5.14 17.57
CA ASP A 113 -16.64 5.00 18.68
C ASP A 113 -17.12 3.55 18.85
N SER A 114 -16.89 2.68 17.88
CA SER A 114 -17.23 1.25 17.98
C SER A 114 -16.50 0.39 16.97
N PRO A 115 -16.32 -0.93 17.23
CA PRO A 115 -15.77 -1.87 16.24
C PRO A 115 -16.60 -1.99 14.96
N LEU A 116 -17.89 -1.74 15.00
CA LEU A 116 -18.72 -1.72 13.78
C LEU A 116 -18.34 -0.58 12.85
N LEU A 117 -17.91 0.57 13.38
CA LEU A 117 -17.41 1.68 12.58
C LEU A 117 -16.06 1.35 11.97
N VAL A 118 -15.21 0.59 12.65
CA VAL A 118 -13.98 0.03 12.06
C VAL A 118 -14.32 -0.85 10.85
N LEU A 119 -15.23 -1.81 11.00
CA LEU A 119 -15.64 -2.69 9.89
C LEU A 119 -16.24 -1.91 8.71
N ARG A 120 -17.04 -0.86 9.01
CA ARG A 120 -17.58 0.03 7.97
C ARG A 120 -16.46 0.75 7.22
N HIS A 121 -15.52 1.34 7.95
CA HIS A 121 -14.37 2.03 7.39
C HIS A 121 -13.56 1.12 6.47
N LEU A 122 -13.25 -0.11 6.89
CA LEU A 122 -12.54 -1.09 6.07
C LEU A 122 -13.32 -1.48 4.81
N LYS A 123 -14.64 -1.56 4.89
CA LYS A 123 -15.50 -1.81 3.72
C LYS A 123 -15.47 -0.63 2.74
N GLU A 124 -15.57 0.59 3.24
CA GLU A 124 -15.56 1.82 2.43
C GLU A 124 -14.19 2.08 1.76
N THR A 125 -13.09 1.66 2.40
CA THR A 125 -11.73 1.74 1.87
C THR A 125 -11.33 0.55 0.99
N GLY A 126 -12.21 -0.43 0.78
CA GLY A 126 -11.99 -1.57 -0.10
C GLY A 126 -11.12 -2.70 0.50
N VAL A 127 -10.68 -2.58 1.74
CA VAL A 127 -9.76 -3.55 2.38
C VAL A 127 -10.42 -4.92 2.60
N THR A 128 -11.75 -4.99 2.65
CA THR A 128 -12.49 -6.25 2.87
C THR A 128 -12.57 -7.17 1.66
N ALA A 129 -12.08 -6.76 0.49
CA ALA A 129 -12.13 -7.56 -0.73
C ALA A 129 -11.21 -8.81 -0.71
N THR A 130 -10.38 -8.98 0.32
CA THR A 130 -9.35 -10.03 0.40
C THR A 130 -9.87 -11.39 0.88
N ASN A 131 -11.10 -11.49 1.36
CA ASN A 131 -11.55 -12.75 1.93
C ASN A 131 -13.05 -13.00 1.69
N ASN A 132 -13.37 -14.19 1.16
CA ASN A 132 -14.73 -14.73 0.99
C ASN A 132 -15.38 -15.17 2.33
N GLN A 133 -14.87 -14.76 3.50
CA GLN A 133 -15.50 -15.10 4.76
C GLN A 133 -16.86 -14.40 4.90
N ILE A 134 -17.90 -15.21 4.95
CA ILE A 134 -19.25 -14.73 5.23
C ILE A 134 -19.31 -14.31 6.72
N TRP A 135 -19.42 -13.04 6.97
CA TRP A 135 -19.66 -12.48 8.29
C TRP A 135 -21.14 -12.62 8.65
N ASN A 136 -21.47 -13.68 9.39
CA ASN A 136 -22.82 -13.82 9.94
C ASN A 136 -22.92 -12.96 11.23
N ARG A 137 -24.16 -12.74 11.69
CA ARG A 137 -24.46 -11.89 12.86
C ARG A 137 -23.67 -12.32 14.12
N ASN A 138 -23.55 -13.60 14.37
CA ASN A 138 -22.85 -14.10 15.56
C ASN A 138 -21.35 -13.82 15.50
N LYS A 139 -20.71 -14.00 14.34
CA LYS A 139 -19.29 -13.67 14.13
C LYS A 139 -19.02 -12.16 14.32
N ILE A 140 -19.93 -11.30 13.82
CA ILE A 140 -19.80 -9.84 14.02
C ILE A 140 -19.88 -9.50 15.51
N VAL A 141 -20.84 -10.08 16.26
CA VAL A 141 -20.96 -9.85 17.71
C VAL A 141 -19.70 -10.29 18.44
N GLN A 142 -19.22 -11.50 18.20
CA GLN A 142 -17.99 -12.02 18.82
C GLN A 142 -16.77 -11.15 18.50
N PHE A 143 -16.61 -10.76 17.23
CA PHE A 143 -15.53 -9.85 16.82
C PHE A 143 -15.61 -8.50 17.57
N CYS A 144 -16.80 -7.88 17.63
CA CYS A 144 -16.97 -6.61 18.31
C CYS A 144 -16.68 -6.70 19.82
N ASP A 145 -17.06 -7.79 20.46
CA ASP A 145 -16.80 -8.01 21.88
C ASP A 145 -15.31 -8.21 22.16
N GLN A 146 -14.63 -9.02 21.34
CA GLN A 146 -13.18 -9.20 21.43
C GLN A 146 -12.44 -7.91 21.13
N TYR A 147 -12.86 -7.18 20.10
CA TYR A 147 -12.23 -5.92 19.74
C TYR A 147 -12.29 -4.90 20.88
N ARG A 148 -13.45 -4.72 21.52
CA ARG A 148 -13.58 -3.84 22.68
C ARG A 148 -12.69 -4.29 23.85
N ARG A 149 -12.63 -5.59 24.15
CA ARG A 149 -11.83 -6.10 25.25
C ARG A 149 -10.33 -5.84 25.10
N HIS A 150 -9.82 -5.88 23.87
CA HIS A 150 -8.37 -5.77 23.62
C HIS A 150 -7.92 -4.38 23.20
N TYR A 151 -8.80 -3.59 22.56
CA TYR A 151 -8.42 -2.36 21.88
C TYR A 151 -9.27 -1.14 22.24
N ALA A 152 -10.15 -1.24 23.24
CA ALA A 152 -10.85 -0.06 23.75
C ALA A 152 -9.97 0.69 24.76
N ASP A 153 -9.96 2.01 24.63
CA ASP A 153 -9.37 2.90 25.61
C ASP A 153 -10.38 3.19 26.76
N TYR A 154 -9.93 3.97 27.75
CA TYR A 154 -10.74 4.35 28.93
C TYR A 154 -12.00 5.16 28.57
N SER A 155 -12.08 5.77 27.39
CA SER A 155 -13.27 6.47 26.88
C SER A 155 -14.24 5.54 26.14
N GLY A 156 -13.88 4.25 25.96
CA GLY A 156 -14.64 3.26 25.21
C GLY A 156 -14.43 3.32 23.70
N LYS A 157 -13.55 4.20 23.19
CA LYS A 157 -13.17 4.24 21.78
C LYS A 157 -12.19 3.13 21.48
N VAL A 158 -12.22 2.63 20.25
CA VAL A 158 -11.35 1.55 19.79
C VAL A 158 -10.37 2.05 18.71
N SER A 159 -9.15 1.51 18.74
CA SER A 159 -8.08 1.87 17.81
C SER A 159 -8.16 1.05 16.53
N LEU A 160 -7.64 1.61 15.45
CA LEU A 160 -7.26 0.92 14.22
C LEU A 160 -5.94 1.50 13.73
N THR A 161 -4.94 0.64 13.58
CA THR A 161 -3.58 1.03 13.21
C THR A 161 -3.31 0.83 11.72
N TYR A 162 -2.87 1.88 11.05
CA TYR A 162 -2.26 1.81 9.73
C TYR A 162 -0.74 1.95 9.86
N SER A 163 -0.01 1.11 9.13
CA SER A 163 1.45 1.14 9.11
C SER A 163 1.98 1.23 7.67
N PRO A 164 1.85 2.42 7.04
CA PRO A 164 2.34 2.62 5.68
C PRO A 164 3.86 2.71 5.60
N ILE A 165 4.37 2.30 4.43
CA ILE A 165 5.74 2.51 3.98
C ILE A 165 5.71 3.48 2.80
N PHE A 166 6.65 4.42 2.78
CA PHE A 166 6.91 5.32 1.65
C PHE A 166 8.31 5.06 1.11
N VAL A 167 8.41 4.88 -0.20
CA VAL A 167 9.67 4.59 -0.89
C VAL A 167 9.89 5.59 -2.00
N LEU A 168 11.06 6.22 -2.00
CA LEU A 168 11.60 7.01 -3.10
C LEU A 168 12.97 6.46 -3.46
N SER A 169 13.13 6.02 -4.68
CA SER A 169 14.38 5.42 -5.15
C SER A 169 14.69 5.81 -6.59
N LYS A 170 15.97 5.81 -6.94
CA LYS A 170 16.48 6.14 -8.26
C LYS A 170 17.18 4.94 -8.86
N LYS A 171 16.89 4.63 -10.13
CA LYS A 171 17.53 3.54 -10.87
C LYS A 171 19.05 3.73 -10.88
N LYS A 172 19.79 2.67 -10.52
CA LYS A 172 21.24 2.59 -10.71
C LYS A 172 21.57 2.50 -12.20
N GLN A 173 22.72 3.03 -12.57
CA GLN A 173 23.25 2.90 -13.92
C GLN A 173 23.74 1.49 -14.20
#